data_bef0742c33ccdf32e3397f026e2066e5
#
_entry.id   bef0742c33ccdf32e3397f026e2066e5
#
_cell.length_a   1.000
_cell.length_b   1.000
_cell.length_c   1.000
_cell.angle_alpha   90.00
_cell.angle_beta   90.00
_cell.angle_gamma   90.00
#
_symmetry.space_group_name_H-M   'P 1'
#
loop_
_entity.id
_entity.type
_entity.pdbx_description
1 polymer ?
#
loop_
_entity_poly.entity_id
_entity_poly.type
_entity_poly.pdbx_seq_one_letter_code
_entity_poly.pdbx_strand_id
1 'polypeptide(L)'
;MDTFHYFRWMVKTGMEFGLAHPRMIQAAWRVLLGEGFYYGKNLAEYRQKTTQALTAMIQQAIERGEVDPSVDVKLAVMIMETWSNAITTYVLNEGLKQKDVLKWMRAPKTQETIDKLLYVMEYGLRKTESEFTASI
;
A
#
# COMPACT_ATOMS: atom_id res chain seq x y z
N MET A 1 1.79 -7.31 16.79
CA MET A 1 1.40 -7.13 15.37
C MET A 1 2.66 -6.95 14.55
N ASP A 2 2.88 -7.78 13.55
CA ASP A 2 4.04 -7.60 12.70
C ASP A 2 3.86 -6.42 11.73
N THR A 3 4.94 -5.96 11.13
CA THR A 3 4.95 -4.80 10.24
C THR A 3 4.03 -4.98 9.03
N PHE A 4 4.01 -6.16 8.43
CA PHE A 4 3.18 -6.43 7.26
C PHE A 4 1.70 -6.49 7.59
N HIS A 5 1.36 -7.01 8.75
CA HIS A 5 -0.02 -7.01 9.24
C HIS A 5 -0.53 -5.58 9.45
N TYR A 6 0.28 -4.74 10.08
CA TYR A 6 -0.03 -3.32 10.26
C TYR A 6 -0.19 -2.60 8.92
N PHE A 7 0.71 -2.87 7.98
CA PHE A 7 0.66 -2.28 6.65
C PHE A 7 -0.63 -2.67 5.90
N ARG A 8 -0.98 -3.96 5.92
CA ARG A 8 -2.24 -4.43 5.32
C ARG A 8 -3.46 -3.75 5.93
N TRP A 9 -3.49 -3.65 7.25
CA TRP A 9 -4.57 -2.97 7.94
C TRP A 9 -4.67 -1.50 7.52
N MET A 10 -3.55 -0.81 7.45
CA MET A 10 -3.47 0.59 7.05
C MET A 10 -3.99 0.80 5.62
N VAL A 11 -3.58 -0.04 4.69
CA VAL A 11 -4.03 0.00 3.29
C VAL A 11 -5.53 -0.23 3.19
N LYS A 12 -6.05 -1.27 3.83
CA LYS A 12 -7.48 -1.59 3.82
C LYS A 12 -8.33 -0.48 4.45
N THR A 13 -7.89 0.07 5.56
CA THR A 13 -8.59 1.17 6.24
C THR A 13 -8.62 2.42 5.35
N GLY A 14 -7.52 2.73 4.68
CA GLY A 14 -7.45 3.82 3.72
C GLY A 14 -8.39 3.65 2.53
N MET A 15 -8.48 2.44 1.99
CA MET A 15 -9.41 2.12 0.91
C MET A 15 -10.87 2.26 1.34
N GLU A 16 -11.22 1.73 2.49
CA GLU A 16 -12.59 1.83 3.03
C GLU A 16 -12.99 3.29 3.26
N PHE A 17 -12.08 4.07 3.85
CA PHE A 17 -12.28 5.50 4.01
C PHE A 17 -12.49 6.21 2.67
N GLY A 18 -11.66 5.89 1.67
CA GLY A 18 -11.77 6.47 0.33
C GLY A 18 -13.10 6.18 -0.34
N LEU A 19 -13.58 4.94 -0.22
CA LEU A 19 -14.87 4.54 -0.79
C LEU A 19 -16.06 5.19 -0.05
N ALA A 20 -15.92 5.48 1.24
CA ALA A 20 -16.93 6.20 2.02
C ALA A 20 -16.95 7.70 1.68
N HIS A 21 -15.87 8.23 1.09
CA HIS A 21 -15.72 9.65 0.77
C HIS A 21 -15.28 9.84 -0.71
N PRO A 22 -16.12 9.44 -1.69
CA PRO A 22 -15.70 9.38 -3.09
C PRO A 22 -15.30 10.72 -3.69
N ARG A 23 -15.94 11.82 -3.26
CA ARG A 23 -15.59 13.16 -3.74
C ARG A 23 -14.19 13.58 -3.30
N MET A 24 -13.81 13.24 -2.09
CA MET A 24 -12.50 13.55 -1.54
C MET A 24 -11.41 12.75 -2.26
N ILE A 25 -11.68 11.47 -2.55
CA ILE A 25 -10.77 10.62 -3.31
C ILE A 25 -10.62 11.12 -4.75
N GLN A 26 -11.70 11.51 -5.41
CA GLN A 26 -11.63 12.07 -6.76
C GLN A 26 -10.81 13.36 -6.81
N ALA A 27 -10.98 14.23 -5.81
CA ALA A 27 -10.19 15.45 -5.69
C ALA A 27 -8.70 15.14 -5.48
N ALA A 28 -8.38 14.20 -4.60
CA ALA A 28 -7.01 13.75 -4.37
C ALA A 28 -6.37 13.16 -5.64
N TRP A 29 -7.12 12.37 -6.42
CA TRP A 29 -6.67 11.82 -7.69
C TRP A 29 -6.36 12.88 -8.72
N ARG A 30 -7.20 13.89 -8.85
CA ARG A 30 -6.95 15.01 -9.75
C ARG A 30 -5.66 15.74 -9.40
N VAL A 31 -5.44 15.98 -8.12
CA VAL A 31 -4.21 16.59 -7.61
C VAL A 31 -3.00 15.70 -7.94
N LEU A 32 -3.09 14.39 -7.75
CA LEU A 32 -2.00 13.46 -8.01
C LEU A 32 -1.69 13.30 -9.50
N LEU A 33 -2.70 13.35 -10.38
CA LEU A 33 -2.56 13.01 -11.79
C LEU A 33 -2.35 14.20 -12.73
N GLY A 34 -2.61 15.43 -12.32
CA GLY A 34 -2.40 16.53 -13.25
C GLY A 34 -2.64 17.92 -12.72
N GLU A 35 -3.64 18.13 -11.90
CA GLU A 35 -3.95 19.45 -11.32
C GLU A 35 -3.06 19.77 -10.11
N GLY A 36 -2.26 18.81 -9.69
CA GLY A 36 -1.31 18.94 -8.58
C GLY A 36 -0.20 19.94 -8.81
N PHE A 37 -0.05 20.46 -10.04
CA PHE A 37 0.93 21.49 -10.33
C PHE A 37 0.75 22.76 -9.49
N TYR A 38 -0.50 23.13 -9.22
CA TYR A 38 -0.83 24.30 -8.39
C TYR A 38 -0.60 24.05 -6.88
N TYR A 39 -0.56 22.79 -6.47
CA TYR A 39 -0.36 22.38 -5.08
C TYR A 39 0.98 21.65 -4.88
N GLY A 40 1.89 21.76 -5.87
CA GLY A 40 3.07 20.93 -5.98
C GLY A 40 3.97 20.92 -4.74
N LYS A 41 4.12 22.04 -4.06
CA LYS A 41 4.95 22.12 -2.85
C LYS A 41 4.36 21.32 -1.70
N ASN A 42 3.07 21.49 -1.41
CA ASN A 42 2.38 20.78 -0.32
C ASN A 42 2.30 19.28 -0.60
N LEU A 43 2.08 18.91 -1.85
CA LEU A 43 2.04 17.52 -2.27
C LEU A 43 3.42 16.87 -2.17
N ALA A 44 4.47 17.57 -2.56
CA ALA A 44 5.85 17.07 -2.44
C ALA A 44 6.23 16.84 -0.98
N GLU A 45 5.87 17.75 -0.09
CA GLU A 45 6.09 17.60 1.37
C GLU A 45 5.32 16.41 1.92
N TYR A 46 4.06 16.23 1.54
CA TYR A 46 3.24 15.09 1.94
C TYR A 46 3.86 13.77 1.49
N ARG A 47 4.26 13.68 0.22
CA ARG A 47 4.93 12.48 -0.33
C ARG A 47 6.24 12.19 0.40
N GLN A 48 7.02 13.21 0.69
CA GLN A 48 8.28 13.07 1.41
C GLN A 48 8.05 12.49 2.81
N LYS A 49 7.04 12.97 3.53
CA LYS A 49 6.68 12.44 4.86
C LYS A 49 6.23 10.99 4.79
N THR A 50 5.43 10.64 3.78
CA THR A 50 4.98 9.26 3.58
C THR A 50 6.16 8.34 3.26
N THR A 51 7.05 8.76 2.38
CA THR A 51 8.26 8.01 2.03
C THR A 51 9.18 7.82 3.25
N GLN A 52 9.35 8.86 4.06
CA GLN A 52 10.13 8.78 5.30
C GLN A 52 9.52 7.80 6.31
N ALA A 53 8.19 7.82 6.46
CA ALA A 53 7.49 6.90 7.36
C ALA A 53 7.63 5.44 6.91
N LEU A 54 7.49 5.18 5.62
CA LEU A 54 7.69 3.83 5.05
C LEU A 54 9.14 3.38 5.17
N THR A 55 10.09 4.27 4.94
CA THR A 55 11.53 4.00 5.10
C THR A 55 11.83 3.56 6.53
N ALA A 56 11.36 4.31 7.51
CA ALA A 56 11.52 3.97 8.92
C ALA A 56 10.87 2.62 9.26
N MET A 57 9.69 2.35 8.72
CA MET A 57 8.98 1.08 8.91
C MET A 57 9.79 -0.11 8.38
N ILE A 58 10.34 -0.01 7.18
CA ILE A 58 11.16 -1.08 6.58
C ILE A 58 12.47 -1.26 7.35
N GLN A 59 13.13 -0.19 7.75
CA GLN A 59 14.35 -0.27 8.56
C GLN A 59 14.10 -1.00 9.88
N GLN A 60 13.02 -0.67 10.57
CA GLN A 60 12.63 -1.35 11.80
C GLN A 60 12.27 -2.83 11.56
N ALA A 61 11.63 -3.14 10.43
CA ALA A 61 11.31 -4.51 10.05
C ALA A 61 12.58 -5.34 9.80
N ILE A 62 13.60 -4.74 9.20
CA ILE A 62 14.92 -5.39 9.03
C ILE A 62 15.54 -5.65 10.39
N GLU A 63 15.55 -4.68 11.29
CA GLU A 63 16.10 -4.81 12.64
C GLU A 63 15.42 -5.92 13.46
N ARG A 64 14.11 -6.11 13.24
CA ARG A 64 13.33 -7.18 13.90
C ARG A 64 13.42 -8.54 13.21
N GLY A 65 14.13 -8.63 12.08
CA GLY A 65 14.27 -9.88 11.33
C GLY A 65 13.07 -10.25 10.48
N GLU A 66 12.10 -9.36 10.30
CA GLU A 66 10.91 -9.57 9.46
C GLU A 66 11.22 -9.41 7.97
N VAL A 67 12.16 -8.55 7.63
CA VAL A 67 12.61 -8.28 6.27
C VAL A 67 14.07 -8.71 6.14
N ASP A 68 14.40 -9.29 4.99
CA ASP A 68 15.77 -9.70 4.69
C ASP A 68 16.71 -8.49 4.71
N PRO A 69 17.84 -8.52 5.46
CA PRO A 69 18.78 -7.40 5.53
C PRO A 69 19.46 -7.06 4.21
N SER A 70 19.43 -7.95 3.23
CA SER A 70 19.96 -7.69 1.89
C SER A 70 19.03 -6.82 1.02
N VAL A 71 17.80 -6.57 1.47
CA VAL A 71 16.81 -5.77 0.74
C VAL A 71 17.27 -4.30 0.70
N ASP A 72 17.30 -3.73 -0.49
CA ASP A 72 17.51 -2.30 -0.67
C ASP A 72 16.29 -1.53 -0.17
N VAL A 73 16.44 -0.78 0.92
CA VAL A 73 15.34 -0.09 1.59
C VAL A 73 14.65 0.90 0.65
N LYS A 74 15.40 1.64 -0.14
CA LYS A 74 14.85 2.63 -1.09
C LYS A 74 13.98 1.96 -2.16
N LEU A 75 14.45 0.85 -2.72
CA LEU A 75 13.70 0.08 -3.70
C LEU A 75 12.47 -0.57 -3.07
N ALA A 76 12.58 -1.10 -1.86
CA ALA A 76 11.46 -1.68 -1.13
C ALA A 76 10.35 -0.65 -0.89
N VAL A 77 10.70 0.55 -0.46
CA VAL A 77 9.74 1.65 -0.26
C VAL A 77 9.07 2.03 -1.58
N MET A 78 9.83 2.16 -2.65
CA MET A 78 9.29 2.45 -3.98
C MET A 78 8.29 1.38 -4.44
N ILE A 79 8.61 0.11 -4.23
CA ILE A 79 7.73 -1.02 -4.57
C ILE A 79 6.46 -0.95 -3.73
N MET A 80 6.58 -0.73 -2.43
CA MET A 80 5.42 -0.63 -1.54
C MET A 80 4.49 0.51 -1.93
N GLU A 81 5.02 1.69 -2.21
CA GLU A 81 4.24 2.85 -2.66
C GLU A 81 3.54 2.58 -3.99
N THR A 82 4.28 2.07 -4.97
CA THR A 82 3.75 1.79 -6.32
C THR A 82 2.70 0.70 -6.26
N TRP A 83 2.96 -0.37 -5.55
CA TRP A 83 2.04 -1.50 -5.44
C TRP A 83 0.77 -1.12 -4.68
N SER A 84 0.91 -0.38 -3.58
CA SER A 84 -0.24 0.12 -2.81
C SER A 84 -1.11 1.04 -3.64
N ASN A 85 -0.51 1.94 -4.42
CA ASN A 85 -1.24 2.82 -5.32
C ASN A 85 -1.97 2.04 -6.42
N ALA A 86 -1.33 1.04 -6.99
CA ALA A 86 -1.94 0.18 -8.03
C ALA A 86 -3.15 -0.59 -7.47
N ILE A 87 -3.00 -1.21 -6.30
CA ILE A 87 -4.09 -1.94 -5.62
C ILE A 87 -5.23 -0.97 -5.27
N THR A 88 -4.91 0.17 -4.70
CA THR A 88 -5.90 1.19 -4.31
C THR A 88 -6.67 1.67 -5.54
N THR A 89 -5.97 1.95 -6.64
CA THR A 89 -6.59 2.34 -7.91
C THR A 89 -7.58 1.28 -8.40
N TYR A 90 -7.14 0.03 -8.41
CA TYR A 90 -8.00 -1.09 -8.83
C TYR A 90 -9.26 -1.21 -7.96
N VAL A 91 -9.08 -1.18 -6.64
CA VAL A 91 -10.19 -1.32 -5.68
C VAL A 91 -11.16 -0.16 -5.79
N LEU A 92 -10.67 1.07 -5.90
CA LEU A 92 -11.52 2.24 -6.03
C LEU A 92 -12.30 2.24 -7.35
N ASN A 93 -11.64 1.89 -8.45
CA ASN A 93 -12.32 1.80 -9.75
C ASN A 93 -13.42 0.74 -9.76
N GLU A 94 -13.16 -0.44 -9.21
CA GLU A 94 -14.16 -1.50 -9.12
C GLU A 94 -15.27 -1.17 -8.12
N GLY A 95 -14.89 -0.59 -6.97
CA GLY A 95 -15.83 -0.22 -5.93
C GLY A 95 -16.82 0.86 -6.35
N LEU A 96 -16.38 1.88 -7.06
CA LEU A 96 -17.24 2.97 -7.51
C LEU A 96 -18.29 2.53 -8.55
N LYS A 97 -18.14 1.36 -9.15
CA LYS A 97 -19.15 0.76 -10.03
C LYS A 97 -20.27 0.05 -9.26
N GLN A 98 -20.10 -0.17 -7.97
CA GLN A 98 -21.06 -0.94 -7.16
C GLN A 98 -22.18 -0.04 -6.63
N LYS A 99 -23.38 -0.60 -6.48
CA LYS A 99 -24.53 0.11 -5.88
C LYS A 99 -24.32 0.37 -4.38
N ASP A 100 -23.86 -0.65 -3.66
CA ASP A 100 -23.49 -0.56 -2.25
C ASP A 100 -22.01 -0.80 -2.11
N VAL A 101 -21.25 0.28 -2.16
CA VAL A 101 -19.79 0.28 -2.23
C VAL A 101 -19.17 -0.32 -0.97
N LEU A 102 -19.67 0.04 0.22
CA LEU A 102 -19.11 -0.45 1.48
C LEU A 102 -19.42 -1.93 1.70
N LYS A 103 -20.63 -2.37 1.30
CA LYS A 103 -20.98 -3.79 1.35
C LYS A 103 -20.07 -4.62 0.44
N TRP A 104 -19.80 -4.11 -0.77
CA TRP A 104 -18.86 -4.75 -1.69
C TRP A 104 -17.45 -4.82 -1.11
N MET A 105 -16.96 -3.74 -0.54
CA MET A 105 -15.63 -3.68 0.08
C MET A 105 -15.48 -4.67 1.24
N ARG A 106 -16.52 -4.82 2.05
CA ARG A 106 -16.53 -5.72 3.21
C ARG A 106 -16.84 -7.17 2.87
N ALA A 107 -17.23 -7.45 1.63
CA ALA A 107 -17.54 -8.81 1.20
C ALA A 107 -16.30 -9.71 1.31
N PRO A 108 -16.46 -10.97 1.78
CA PRO A 108 -15.32 -11.89 1.94
C PRO A 108 -14.50 -12.09 0.66
N LYS A 109 -15.18 -12.17 -0.49
CA LYS A 109 -14.52 -12.33 -1.79
C LYS A 109 -13.63 -11.13 -2.15
N THR A 110 -14.10 -9.92 -1.88
CA THR A 110 -13.34 -8.69 -2.11
C THR A 110 -12.12 -8.64 -1.18
N GLN A 111 -12.31 -8.94 0.10
CA GLN A 111 -11.24 -8.98 1.08
C GLN A 111 -10.18 -10.03 0.72
N GLU A 112 -10.60 -11.19 0.26
CA GLU A 112 -9.69 -12.24 -0.22
C GLU A 112 -8.84 -11.77 -1.40
N THR A 113 -9.45 -11.08 -2.37
CA THR A 113 -8.74 -10.53 -3.52
C THR A 113 -7.69 -9.49 -3.10
N ILE A 114 -8.06 -8.58 -2.21
CA ILE A 114 -7.13 -7.57 -1.68
C ILE A 114 -5.98 -8.25 -0.93
N ASP A 115 -6.27 -9.24 -0.11
CA ASP A 115 -5.26 -9.99 0.64
C ASP A 115 -4.27 -10.69 -0.30
N LYS A 116 -4.74 -11.29 -1.38
CA LYS A 116 -3.87 -11.91 -2.38
C LYS A 116 -2.94 -10.90 -3.05
N LEU A 117 -3.46 -9.72 -3.38
CA LEU A 117 -2.65 -8.66 -3.98
C LEU A 117 -1.58 -8.12 -3.02
N LEU A 118 -1.94 -7.92 -1.76
CA LEU A 118 -0.98 -7.48 -0.73
C LEU A 118 0.05 -8.56 -0.40
N TYR A 119 -0.35 -9.81 -0.45
CA TYR A 119 0.50 -10.97 -0.19
C TYR A 119 1.66 -11.08 -1.17
N VAL A 120 1.44 -10.79 -2.45
CA VAL A 120 2.50 -10.80 -3.47
C VAL A 120 3.62 -9.82 -3.10
N MET A 121 3.27 -8.64 -2.63
CA MET A 121 4.26 -7.66 -2.17
C MET A 121 5.01 -8.14 -0.93
N GLU A 122 4.29 -8.65 0.06
CA GLU A 122 4.88 -9.16 1.30
C GLU A 122 5.90 -10.26 1.04
N TYR A 123 5.56 -11.21 0.17
CA TYR A 123 6.45 -12.33 -0.17
C TYR A 123 7.72 -11.91 -0.88
N GLY A 124 7.70 -10.80 -1.62
CA GLY A 124 8.89 -10.25 -2.23
C GLY A 124 9.84 -9.54 -1.26
N LEU A 125 9.34 -9.18 -0.06
CA LEU A 125 10.10 -8.41 0.93
C LEU A 125 10.42 -9.20 2.20
N ARG A 126 9.56 -10.16 2.57
CA ARG A 126 9.77 -10.97 3.78
C ARG A 126 11.02 -11.79 3.68
N LYS A 127 11.74 -11.87 4.80
CA LYS A 127 12.85 -12.82 4.92
C LYS A 127 12.33 -14.23 4.73
N THR A 128 12.82 -14.90 3.70
CA THR A 128 12.54 -16.31 3.47
C THR A 128 13.44 -17.16 4.34
N GLU A 129 12.91 -18.30 4.77
CA GLU A 129 13.70 -19.29 5.49
C GLU A 129 14.75 -19.93 4.58
N SER A 130 15.62 -20.77 5.15
CA SER A 130 16.80 -21.36 4.55
C SER A 130 16.60 -22.10 3.21
N GLU A 131 15.39 -22.40 2.80
CA GLU A 131 15.09 -23.05 1.51
C GLU A 131 15.52 -22.23 0.32
N PHE A 132 15.41 -20.91 0.40
CA PHE A 132 15.84 -20.00 -0.66
C PHE A 132 17.37 -19.97 -0.78
N THR A 133 18.08 -20.01 0.33
CA THR A 133 19.55 -20.04 0.35
C THR A 133 20.11 -21.40 -0.11
N ALA A 134 19.37 -22.48 0.04
CA ALA A 134 19.78 -23.81 -0.39
C ALA A 134 19.64 -24.02 -1.91
N SER A 135 18.84 -23.22 -2.61
CA SER A 135 18.62 -23.31 -4.06
C SER A 135 19.59 -22.45 -4.88
N ILE A 136 20.42 -21.66 -4.25
CA ILE A 136 21.47 -20.87 -4.84
C ILE A 136 22.79 -21.63 -4.78
#